data_e374ca9f3c9090d1b9b05f1b9129c771
#
_entry.id   e374ca9f3c9090d1b9b05f1b9129c771
#
_cell.length_a   1.000
_cell.length_b   1.000
_cell.length_c   1.000
_cell.angle_alpha   90.00
_cell.angle_beta   90.00
_cell.angle_gamma   90.00
#
_symmetry.space_group_name_H-M   'P 1'
#
loop_
_entity.id
_entity.type
_entity.pdbx_description
1 polymer ?
#
loop_
_entity_poly.entity_id
_entity_poly.type
_entity_poly.pdbx_seq_one_letter_code
_entity_poly.pdbx_strand_id
1 'polypeptide(L)'
;MNKIIAVFLVALCMTVCVTAYSDGVQSDLQDNLIRLHIIADSDDDNDQAVKLKVRDAILKNVGDRLSTTDKNECRDEIINDLNEFEDIANDVLRENGFSYTAHAEYGKFEFPEKTYKSMILPAGEYYGVRIVLGSGEGHNWWCVMYPPLCFKEGEEVRLSKESEKILREKLDKDTYDI
;
A
#
# COMPACT_ATOMS: atom_id res chain seq x y z
N MET A 1 15.85 -46.14 15.27
CA MET A 1 16.26 -45.33 14.11
C MET A 1 15.05 -44.90 13.25
N ASN A 2 14.21 -45.85 12.83
CA ASN A 2 13.08 -45.54 11.94
C ASN A 2 12.04 -44.52 12.48
N LYS A 3 11.74 -44.52 13.81
CA LYS A 3 10.79 -43.58 14.43
C LYS A 3 11.31 -42.13 14.42
N ILE A 4 12.61 -41.96 14.66
CA ILE A 4 13.25 -40.62 14.62
C ILE A 4 13.22 -40.07 13.21
N ILE A 5 13.57 -40.87 12.20
CA ILE A 5 13.50 -40.50 10.78
C ILE A 5 12.07 -40.11 10.40
N ALA A 6 11.07 -40.89 10.83
CA ALA A 6 9.66 -40.57 10.56
C ALA A 6 9.24 -39.22 11.17
N VAL A 7 9.66 -38.91 12.40
CA VAL A 7 9.39 -37.63 13.06
C VAL A 7 10.03 -36.47 12.28
N PHE A 8 11.28 -36.61 11.85
CA PHE A 8 11.96 -35.60 11.04
C PHE A 8 11.28 -35.39 9.69
N LEU A 9 10.84 -36.45 9.03
CA LEU A 9 10.13 -36.34 7.74
C LEU A 9 8.78 -35.64 7.90
N VAL A 10 8.03 -35.97 8.95
CA VAL A 10 6.74 -35.29 9.25
C VAL A 10 6.98 -33.81 9.56
N ALA A 11 7.97 -33.48 10.39
CA ALA A 11 8.30 -32.10 10.67
C ALA A 11 8.71 -31.33 9.41
N LEU A 12 9.53 -31.93 8.56
CA LEU A 12 9.94 -31.35 7.27
C LEU A 12 8.73 -31.11 6.34
N CYS A 13 7.85 -32.11 6.23
CA CYS A 13 6.62 -31.96 5.41
C CYS A 13 5.73 -30.84 5.95
N MET A 14 5.52 -30.75 7.27
CA MET A 14 4.75 -29.65 7.88
C MET A 14 5.38 -28.28 7.60
N THR A 15 6.70 -28.17 7.73
CA THR A 15 7.40 -26.91 7.44
C THR A 15 7.18 -26.51 5.96
N VAL A 16 7.36 -27.43 5.03
CA VAL A 16 7.15 -27.16 3.59
C VAL A 16 5.69 -26.75 3.30
N CYS A 17 4.72 -27.41 3.93
CA CYS A 17 3.30 -27.06 3.74
C CYS A 17 3.00 -25.65 4.29
N VAL A 18 3.52 -25.31 5.47
CA VAL A 18 3.31 -23.98 6.08
C VAL A 18 3.96 -22.89 5.23
N THR A 19 5.19 -23.09 4.75
CA THR A 19 5.84 -22.08 3.90
C THR A 19 5.11 -21.92 2.58
N ALA A 20 4.71 -23.01 1.91
CA ALA A 20 3.97 -22.93 0.65
C ALA A 20 2.61 -22.23 0.81
N TYR A 21 1.91 -22.42 1.95
CA TYR A 21 0.68 -21.73 2.27
C TYR A 21 0.92 -20.23 2.49
N SER A 22 1.94 -19.88 3.28
CA SER A 22 2.30 -18.48 3.55
C SER A 22 2.69 -17.74 2.28
N ASP A 23 3.47 -18.37 1.40
CA ASP A 23 3.88 -17.80 0.10
C ASP A 23 2.67 -17.58 -0.81
N GLY A 24 1.70 -18.50 -0.79
CA GLY A 24 0.44 -18.36 -1.54
C GLY A 24 -0.40 -17.17 -1.10
N VAL A 25 -0.59 -17.01 0.21
CA VAL A 25 -1.32 -15.86 0.81
C VAL A 25 -0.62 -14.55 0.47
N GLN A 26 0.70 -14.49 0.59
CA GLN A 26 1.48 -13.29 0.28
C GLN A 26 1.37 -12.92 -1.20
N SER A 27 1.47 -13.88 -2.10
CA SER A 27 1.32 -13.67 -3.54
C SER A 27 -0.08 -13.15 -3.88
N ASP A 28 -1.13 -13.71 -3.27
CA ASP A 28 -2.51 -13.28 -3.49
C ASP A 28 -2.72 -11.81 -3.07
N LEU A 29 -2.16 -11.41 -1.90
CA LEU A 29 -2.19 -10.02 -1.45
C LEU A 29 -1.43 -9.09 -2.41
N GLN A 30 -0.23 -9.46 -2.83
CA GLN A 30 0.59 -8.68 -3.78
C GLN A 30 -0.11 -8.50 -5.12
N ASP A 31 -0.78 -9.54 -5.59
CA ASP A 31 -1.46 -9.54 -6.88
C ASP A 31 -2.81 -8.81 -6.86
N ASN A 32 -3.41 -8.59 -5.69
CA ASN A 32 -4.74 -7.99 -5.57
C ASN A 32 -4.73 -6.57 -4.98
N LEU A 33 -3.60 -6.05 -4.55
CA LEU A 33 -3.49 -4.72 -3.96
C LEU A 33 -2.72 -3.74 -4.86
N ILE A 34 -3.05 -2.44 -4.74
CA ILE A 34 -2.21 -1.32 -5.20
C ILE A 34 -1.97 -0.42 -4.00
N ARG A 35 -0.71 -0.19 -3.66
CA ARG A 35 -0.33 0.58 -2.48
C ARG A 35 0.08 2.02 -2.82
N LEU A 36 0.07 2.90 -1.82
CA LEU A 36 0.57 4.28 -1.93
C LEU A 36 1.67 4.50 -0.91
N HIS A 37 2.70 5.20 -1.33
CA HIS A 37 3.88 5.47 -0.56
C HIS A 37 4.34 6.91 -0.84
N ILE A 38 4.37 7.75 0.19
CA ILE A 38 4.83 9.14 0.09
C ILE A 38 6.04 9.29 1.00
N ILE A 39 7.16 9.76 0.45
CA ILE A 39 8.43 9.94 1.14
C ILE A 39 8.66 11.43 1.32
N ALA A 40 8.95 11.87 2.55
CA ALA A 40 9.32 13.24 2.82
C ALA A 40 10.76 13.54 2.35
N ASP A 41 11.07 14.80 2.10
CA ASP A 41 12.44 15.24 1.81
C ASP A 41 13.39 14.89 2.95
N SER A 42 13.01 15.23 4.18
CA SER A 42 13.78 14.93 5.40
C SER A 42 12.86 14.55 6.58
N ASP A 43 13.49 14.33 7.75
CA ASP A 43 12.76 14.08 9.00
C ASP A 43 12.43 15.35 9.79
N ASP A 44 12.69 16.53 9.23
CA ASP A 44 12.27 17.79 9.83
C ASP A 44 10.75 17.87 9.95
N ASP A 45 10.27 18.48 11.03
CA ASP A 45 8.83 18.61 11.34
C ASP A 45 8.04 19.25 10.18
N ASN A 46 8.64 20.24 9.48
CA ASN A 46 8.02 20.92 8.34
C ASN A 46 7.86 19.99 7.14
N ASP A 47 8.89 19.17 6.84
CA ASP A 47 8.86 18.21 5.74
C ASP A 47 7.86 17.08 6.04
N GLN A 48 7.81 16.62 7.29
CA GLN A 48 6.83 15.64 7.72
C GLN A 48 5.40 16.21 7.66
N ALA A 49 5.20 17.48 8.04
CA ALA A 49 3.89 18.14 7.98
C ALA A 49 3.43 18.37 6.54
N VAL A 50 4.31 18.82 5.62
CA VAL A 50 3.92 19.03 4.22
C VAL A 50 3.63 17.72 3.50
N LYS A 51 4.35 16.64 3.81
CA LYS A 51 4.04 15.29 3.32
C LYS A 51 2.58 14.89 3.61
N LEU A 52 2.09 15.18 4.82
CA LEU A 52 0.69 14.89 5.17
C LEU A 52 -0.29 15.77 4.38
N LYS A 53 0.05 17.04 4.10
CA LYS A 53 -0.77 17.90 3.25
C LYS A 53 -0.80 17.40 1.80
N VAL A 54 0.32 16.93 1.27
CA VAL A 54 0.40 16.30 -0.06
C VAL A 54 -0.50 15.07 -0.11
N ARG A 55 -0.42 14.19 0.88
CA ARG A 55 -1.32 13.04 1.02
C ARG A 55 -2.78 13.46 0.93
N ASP A 56 -3.19 14.43 1.75
CA ASP A 56 -4.58 14.86 1.85
C ASP A 56 -5.08 15.47 0.54
N ALA A 57 -4.22 16.26 -0.12
CA ALA A 57 -4.55 16.85 -1.42
C ALA A 57 -4.74 15.77 -2.50
N ILE A 58 -3.86 14.77 -2.55
CA ILE A 58 -3.98 13.65 -3.49
C ILE A 58 -5.26 12.85 -3.22
N LEU A 59 -5.49 12.43 -1.98
CA LEU A 59 -6.68 11.64 -1.64
C LEU A 59 -7.98 12.41 -1.94
N LYS A 60 -8.00 13.72 -1.75
CA LYS A 60 -9.16 14.56 -2.05
C LYS A 60 -9.43 14.68 -3.55
N ASN A 61 -8.39 14.78 -4.37
CA ASN A 61 -8.56 15.07 -5.80
C ASN A 61 -8.76 13.80 -6.63
N VAL A 62 -8.15 12.68 -6.24
CA VAL A 62 -8.19 11.44 -7.04
C VAL A 62 -8.97 10.31 -6.36
N GLY A 63 -9.26 10.42 -5.07
CA GLY A 63 -9.84 9.32 -4.29
C GLY A 63 -11.18 8.82 -4.83
N ASP A 64 -12.08 9.72 -5.20
CA ASP A 64 -13.40 9.36 -5.73
C ASP A 64 -13.32 8.67 -7.11
N ARG A 65 -12.34 9.02 -7.93
CA ARG A 65 -12.11 8.43 -9.25
C ARG A 65 -11.56 7.01 -9.17
N LEU A 66 -10.71 6.75 -8.17
CA LEU A 66 -10.11 5.42 -7.94
C LEU A 66 -11.05 4.45 -7.23
N SER A 67 -12.34 4.76 -7.13
CA SER A 67 -13.37 3.92 -6.47
C SER A 67 -13.89 2.78 -7.35
N THR A 68 -13.18 2.42 -8.43
CA THR A 68 -13.55 1.27 -9.28
C THR A 68 -13.42 -0.06 -8.53
N THR A 69 -14.23 -1.04 -8.94
CA THR A 69 -14.18 -2.41 -8.41
C THR A 69 -13.21 -3.32 -9.16
N ASP A 70 -12.59 -2.82 -10.24
CA ASP A 70 -11.61 -3.56 -11.03
C ASP A 70 -10.19 -3.01 -10.81
N LYS A 71 -9.28 -3.88 -10.39
CA LYS A 71 -7.88 -3.53 -10.14
C LYS A 71 -7.16 -3.03 -11.38
N ASN A 72 -7.42 -3.63 -12.55
CA ASN A 72 -6.73 -3.25 -13.78
C ASN A 72 -7.20 -1.88 -14.25
N GLU A 73 -8.49 -1.59 -14.11
CA GLU A 73 -9.05 -0.28 -14.40
C GLU A 73 -8.43 0.77 -13.46
N CYS A 74 -8.39 0.51 -12.16
CA CYS A 74 -7.75 1.38 -11.18
C CYS A 74 -6.26 1.62 -11.49
N ARG A 75 -5.53 0.55 -11.87
CA ARG A 75 -4.12 0.68 -12.28
C ARG A 75 -3.96 1.58 -13.49
N ASP A 76 -4.80 1.39 -14.51
CA ASP A 76 -4.70 2.14 -15.77
C ASP A 76 -5.04 3.62 -15.54
N GLU A 77 -6.02 3.92 -14.69
CA GLU A 77 -6.32 5.28 -14.23
C GLU A 77 -5.13 5.89 -13.48
N ILE A 78 -4.56 5.17 -12.52
CA ILE A 78 -3.38 5.63 -11.77
C ILE A 78 -2.22 5.96 -12.70
N ILE A 79 -1.92 5.09 -13.67
CA ILE A 79 -0.81 5.30 -14.61
C ILE A 79 -1.06 6.55 -15.49
N ASN A 80 -2.29 6.75 -15.93
CA ASN A 80 -2.66 7.92 -16.72
C ASN A 80 -2.59 9.21 -15.89
N ASP A 81 -2.85 9.14 -14.60
CA ASP A 81 -2.92 10.28 -13.69
C ASP A 81 -1.60 10.57 -12.95
N LEU A 82 -0.51 9.86 -13.25
CA LEU A 82 0.78 10.07 -12.56
C LEU A 82 1.27 11.51 -12.61
N ASN A 83 1.12 12.18 -13.77
CA ASN A 83 1.47 13.59 -13.91
C ASN A 83 0.58 14.49 -13.03
N GLU A 84 -0.71 14.15 -12.88
CA GLU A 84 -1.62 14.87 -11.98
C GLU A 84 -1.24 14.70 -10.53
N PHE A 85 -0.81 13.50 -10.09
CA PHE A 85 -0.27 13.30 -8.73
C PHE A 85 0.95 14.18 -8.46
N GLU A 86 1.84 14.27 -9.44
CA GLU A 86 3.04 15.10 -9.36
C GLU A 86 2.69 16.58 -9.32
N ASP A 87 1.77 17.03 -10.15
CA ASP A 87 1.30 18.42 -10.19
C ASP A 87 0.63 18.81 -8.85
N ILE A 88 -0.28 17.97 -8.32
CA ILE A 88 -0.93 18.20 -7.01
C ILE A 88 0.13 18.31 -5.90
N ALA A 89 1.10 17.40 -5.88
CA ALA A 89 2.15 17.43 -4.87
C ALA A 89 3.01 18.69 -4.98
N ASN A 90 3.39 19.10 -6.19
CA ASN A 90 4.17 20.30 -6.46
C ASN A 90 3.41 21.58 -6.11
N ASP A 91 2.10 21.61 -6.33
CA ASP A 91 1.25 22.75 -5.94
C ASP A 91 1.24 22.92 -4.41
N VAL A 92 1.03 21.82 -3.68
CA VAL A 92 1.08 21.84 -2.22
C VAL A 92 2.44 22.28 -1.69
N LEU A 93 3.54 21.78 -2.27
CA LEU A 93 4.90 22.19 -1.89
C LEU A 93 5.11 23.69 -2.10
N ARG A 94 4.73 24.21 -3.27
CA ARG A 94 4.85 25.63 -3.62
C ARG A 94 4.03 26.52 -2.70
N GLU A 95 2.77 26.15 -2.42
CA GLU A 95 1.87 26.89 -1.54
C GLU A 95 2.37 26.96 -0.09
N ASN A 96 3.17 25.98 0.33
CA ASN A 96 3.77 25.93 1.67
C ASN A 96 5.21 26.44 1.70
N GLY A 97 5.70 27.04 0.61
CA GLY A 97 7.00 27.72 0.57
C GLY A 97 8.22 26.82 0.39
N PHE A 98 8.02 25.57 -0.06
CA PHE A 98 9.11 24.65 -0.35
C PHE A 98 9.65 24.90 -1.76
N SER A 99 10.97 24.76 -1.93
CA SER A 99 11.68 24.99 -3.21
C SER A 99 12.02 23.71 -3.96
N TYR A 100 11.93 22.55 -3.32
CA TYR A 100 12.09 21.26 -3.97
C TYR A 100 10.80 20.80 -4.62
N THR A 101 10.90 19.84 -5.51
CA THR A 101 9.76 19.29 -6.27
C THR A 101 9.45 17.87 -5.85
N ALA A 102 8.25 17.43 -6.19
CA ALA A 102 7.82 16.04 -6.07
C ALA A 102 8.04 15.30 -7.40
N HIS A 103 8.21 13.98 -7.30
CA HIS A 103 8.19 13.06 -8.42
C HIS A 103 7.28 11.88 -8.10
N ALA A 104 6.42 11.48 -9.05
CA ALA A 104 5.49 10.38 -8.92
C ALA A 104 5.81 9.26 -9.91
N GLU A 105 5.79 8.02 -9.44
CA GLU A 105 6.02 6.86 -10.29
C GLU A 105 5.14 5.68 -9.87
N TYR A 106 4.79 4.82 -10.82
CA TYR A 106 4.10 3.56 -10.58
C TYR A 106 5.04 2.39 -10.86
N GLY A 107 5.09 1.44 -9.94
CA GLY A 107 5.98 0.29 -10.07
C GLY A 107 5.81 -0.74 -8.96
N LYS A 108 6.76 -1.66 -8.86
CA LYS A 108 6.91 -2.55 -7.71
C LYS A 108 7.89 -1.94 -6.72
N PHE A 109 7.48 -1.87 -5.46
CA PHE A 109 8.28 -1.32 -4.37
C PHE A 109 8.18 -2.21 -3.14
N GLU A 110 9.23 -2.19 -2.32
CA GLU A 110 9.23 -2.82 -1.01
C GLU A 110 8.36 -2.03 -0.02
N PHE A 111 7.48 -2.74 0.66
CA PHE A 111 6.63 -2.20 1.70
C PHE A 111 6.89 -2.94 3.01
N PRO A 112 6.96 -2.23 4.15
CA PRO A 112 7.02 -2.87 5.45
C PRO A 112 5.67 -3.51 5.79
N GLU A 113 5.69 -4.40 6.78
CA GLU A 113 4.46 -4.89 7.41
C GLU A 113 3.67 -3.71 7.97
N LYS A 114 2.38 -3.70 7.71
CA LYS A 114 1.45 -2.69 8.21
C LYS A 114 0.14 -3.31 8.65
N THR A 115 -0.29 -2.90 9.85
CA THR A 115 -1.59 -3.29 10.39
C THR A 115 -2.62 -2.21 10.10
N TYR A 116 -3.72 -2.60 9.47
CA TYR A 116 -4.89 -1.77 9.21
C TYR A 116 -6.07 -2.39 9.97
N LYS A 117 -6.35 -1.93 11.19
CA LYS A 117 -7.35 -2.50 12.12
C LYS A 117 -7.14 -3.98 12.43
N SER A 118 -7.92 -4.83 11.75
CA SER A 118 -7.87 -6.29 11.90
C SER A 118 -7.07 -6.97 10.79
N MET A 119 -6.65 -6.23 9.76
CA MET A 119 -5.91 -6.78 8.64
C MET A 119 -4.43 -6.43 8.75
N ILE A 120 -3.58 -7.44 8.67
CA ILE A 120 -2.13 -7.28 8.61
C ILE A 120 -1.69 -7.50 7.16
N LEU A 121 -1.06 -6.48 6.57
CA LEU A 121 -0.38 -6.63 5.29
C LEU A 121 1.08 -6.95 5.55
N PRO A 122 1.56 -8.12 5.13
CA PRO A 122 2.94 -8.52 5.33
C PRO A 122 3.92 -7.60 4.59
N ALA A 123 5.17 -7.58 5.06
CA ALA A 123 6.25 -6.94 4.32
C ALA A 123 6.50 -7.67 2.99
N GLY A 124 6.89 -6.91 1.97
CA GLY A 124 7.24 -7.47 0.66
C GLY A 124 7.04 -6.49 -0.50
N GLU A 125 7.25 -6.98 -1.71
CA GLU A 125 7.05 -6.20 -2.92
C GLU A 125 5.58 -6.13 -3.31
N TYR A 126 5.08 -4.92 -3.52
CA TYR A 126 3.73 -4.65 -4.01
C TYR A 126 3.76 -3.67 -5.16
N TYR A 127 2.80 -3.79 -6.07
CA TYR A 127 2.51 -2.70 -6.99
C TYR A 127 1.97 -1.49 -6.22
N GLY A 128 2.42 -0.30 -6.61
CA GLY A 128 1.99 0.92 -5.96
C GLY A 128 2.45 2.19 -6.65
N VAL A 129 1.94 3.30 -6.14
CA VAL A 129 2.41 4.64 -6.46
C VAL A 129 3.43 5.06 -5.40
N ARG A 130 4.57 5.54 -5.83
CA ARG A 130 5.57 6.19 -4.99
C ARG A 130 5.64 7.66 -5.33
N ILE A 131 5.49 8.52 -4.34
CA ILE A 131 5.64 9.96 -4.47
C ILE A 131 6.81 10.38 -3.59
N VAL A 132 7.85 10.89 -4.21
CA VAL A 132 9.08 11.32 -3.56
C VAL A 132 9.07 12.84 -3.50
N LEU A 133 9.18 13.41 -2.31
CA LEU A 133 9.29 14.85 -2.09
C LEU A 133 10.76 15.19 -1.90
N GLY A 134 11.29 16.07 -2.75
CA GLY A 134 12.71 16.49 -2.69
C GLY A 134 13.68 15.33 -2.81
N SER A 135 14.58 15.17 -1.83
CA SER A 135 15.58 14.09 -1.79
C SER A 135 15.01 12.72 -1.42
N GLY A 136 13.83 12.67 -0.76
CA GLY A 136 13.22 11.42 -0.32
C GLY A 136 13.98 10.71 0.79
N GLU A 137 14.70 11.43 1.63
CA GLU A 137 15.49 10.84 2.73
C GLU A 137 14.70 10.75 4.06
N GLY A 138 13.50 11.34 4.10
CA GLY A 138 12.66 11.37 5.29
C GLY A 138 11.77 10.16 5.47
N HIS A 139 11.06 10.14 6.60
CA HIS A 139 10.10 9.06 6.93
C HIS A 139 8.96 8.98 5.93
N ASN A 140 8.55 7.75 5.66
CA ASN A 140 7.51 7.39 4.72
C ASN A 140 6.11 7.43 5.36
N TRP A 141 5.12 7.73 4.52
CA TRP A 141 3.72 7.45 4.80
C TRP A 141 3.21 6.34 3.89
N TRP A 142 2.47 5.37 4.44
CA TRP A 142 2.08 4.14 3.76
C TRP A 142 0.58 3.95 3.74
N CYS A 143 0.03 3.59 2.57
CA CYS A 143 -1.40 3.30 2.43
C CYS A 143 -1.70 2.26 1.34
N VAL A 144 -3.00 2.00 1.12
CA VAL A 144 -3.53 1.15 0.06
C VAL A 144 -4.51 1.96 -0.78
N MET A 145 -4.26 2.05 -2.09
CA MET A 145 -5.14 2.75 -3.04
C MET A 145 -6.22 1.82 -3.58
N TYR A 146 -5.89 0.56 -3.80
CA TYR A 146 -6.84 -0.46 -4.23
C TYR A 146 -6.73 -1.71 -3.37
N PRO A 147 -7.84 -2.22 -2.82
CA PRO A 147 -9.09 -1.48 -2.62
C PRO A 147 -8.86 -0.25 -1.74
N PRO A 148 -9.71 0.80 -1.85
CA PRO A 148 -9.45 2.07 -1.19
C PRO A 148 -9.55 1.94 0.33
N LEU A 149 -8.41 1.98 1.02
CA LEU A 149 -8.30 1.93 2.48
C LEU A 149 -7.82 3.26 3.08
N CYS A 150 -7.45 4.23 2.24
CA CYS A 150 -6.81 5.48 2.63
C CYS A 150 -7.79 6.60 3.00
N PHE A 151 -9.09 6.36 3.00
CA PHE A 151 -10.07 7.43 3.02
C PHE A 151 -10.57 7.77 4.42
N LYS A 152 -10.31 9.02 4.82
CA LYS A 152 -10.75 9.90 5.91
C LYS A 152 -9.79 10.04 7.09
N GLU A 153 -9.24 11.26 7.18
CA GLU A 153 -8.60 11.73 8.41
C GLU A 153 -9.58 11.79 9.58
N GLY A 154 -9.06 11.46 10.78
CA GLY A 154 -9.76 11.63 12.06
C GLY A 154 -10.61 10.46 12.52
N GLU A 155 -10.91 9.51 11.67
CA GLU A 155 -11.45 8.21 12.08
C GLU A 155 -10.38 7.14 11.87
N GLU A 156 -10.26 6.21 12.81
CA GLU A 156 -9.56 4.93 12.59
C GLU A 156 -9.85 4.46 11.17
N VAL A 157 -8.82 4.09 10.40
CA VAL A 157 -8.98 3.55 9.04
C VAL A 157 -10.11 2.52 9.05
N ARG A 158 -11.29 2.90 8.58
CA ARG A 158 -12.41 1.98 8.45
C ARG A 158 -12.45 1.51 7.02
N LEU A 159 -12.31 0.21 6.84
CA LEU A 159 -12.73 -0.42 5.60
C LEU A 159 -14.14 0.11 5.30
N SER A 160 -14.32 0.78 4.17
CA SER A 160 -15.67 1.02 3.71
C SER A 160 -16.33 -0.34 3.49
N LYS A 161 -17.65 -0.42 3.60
CA LYS A 161 -18.37 -1.67 3.29
C LYS A 161 -18.05 -2.16 1.87
N GLU A 162 -17.77 -1.23 0.97
CA GLU A 162 -17.40 -1.52 -0.41
C GLU A 162 -15.99 -2.10 -0.50
N SER A 163 -15.01 -1.49 0.18
CA SER A 163 -13.64 -2.02 0.25
C SER A 163 -13.59 -3.40 0.92
N GLU A 164 -14.37 -3.60 1.98
CA GLU A 164 -14.51 -4.91 2.64
C GLU A 164 -15.09 -5.96 1.69
N LYS A 165 -16.13 -5.59 0.92
CA LYS A 165 -16.73 -6.47 -0.08
C LYS A 165 -15.74 -6.83 -1.17
N ILE A 166 -15.01 -5.85 -1.72
CA ILE A 166 -13.98 -6.08 -2.75
C ILE A 166 -12.90 -7.02 -2.23
N LEU A 167 -12.42 -6.81 -1.00
CA LEU A 167 -11.42 -7.69 -0.38
C LEU A 167 -11.94 -9.12 -0.24
N ARG A 168 -13.18 -9.30 0.27
CA ARG A 168 -13.80 -10.62 0.40
C ARG A 168 -14.04 -11.33 -0.93
N GLU A 169 -14.28 -10.58 -2.00
CA GLU A 169 -14.53 -11.14 -3.33
C GLU A 169 -13.23 -11.46 -4.10
N LYS A 170 -12.16 -10.70 -3.83
CA LYS A 170 -10.89 -10.80 -4.57
C LYS A 170 -9.83 -11.64 -3.86
N LEU A 171 -9.85 -11.64 -2.53
CA LEU A 171 -8.95 -12.48 -1.76
C LEU A 171 -9.60 -13.84 -1.49
N ASP A 172 -8.79 -14.86 -1.47
CA ASP A 172 -9.17 -16.18 -0.98
C ASP A 172 -9.73 -16.06 0.45
N LYS A 173 -10.69 -16.89 0.80
CA LYS A 173 -11.33 -16.88 2.12
C LYS A 173 -10.30 -17.02 3.25
N ASP A 174 -9.30 -17.86 3.04
CA ASP A 174 -8.24 -18.10 4.03
C ASP A 174 -7.30 -16.90 4.17
N THR A 175 -7.12 -16.12 3.10
CA THR A 175 -6.33 -14.87 3.08
C THR A 175 -7.06 -13.72 3.77
N TYR A 176 -8.39 -13.67 3.67
CA TYR A 176 -9.18 -12.58 4.27
C TYR A 176 -9.39 -12.74 5.79
N ASP A 177 -9.52 -13.96 6.28
CA ASP A 177 -9.85 -14.28 7.68
C ASP A 177 -8.60 -14.37 8.60
N ILE A 178 -7.37 -14.03 8.09
CA ILE A 178 -6.12 -13.89 8.85
C ILE A 178 -6.09 -12.53 9.54
#